data_1919ee5f9934fedfcc83d4621a831fb0
#
_entry.id   1919ee5f9934fedfcc83d4621a831fb0
#
_cell.length_a   1.000
_cell.length_b   1.000
_cell.length_c   1.000
_cell.angle_alpha   90.00
_cell.angle_beta   90.00
_cell.angle_gamma   90.00
#
_symmetry.space_group_name_H-M   'P 1'
#
loop_
_entity.id
_entity.type
_entity.pdbx_description
1 polymer ?
#
loop_
_entity_poly.entity_id
_entity_poly.type
_entity_poly.pdbx_seq_one_letter_code
_entity_poly.pdbx_strand_id
1 'polypeptide(L)'
;MSRKDKAVERLLSIPSDLTWDELVKALATFGFSEITKGKTAGSRRKFVNADSDFILLHKPHPANVVKKYALKQVVEFLKIKGLLKNE
;
A
#
# COMPACT_ATOMS: atom_id res chain seq x y z
N MET A 1 4.72 12.53 19.71
CA MET A 1 4.77 12.89 18.87
C MET A 1 4.82 12.03 17.92
N SER A 2 4.27 11.94 17.15
CA SER A 2 4.37 11.06 16.33
C SER A 2 5.13 11.32 15.24
N ARG A 3 5.92 10.56 14.80
CA ARG A 3 6.68 10.76 13.83
C ARG A 3 5.98 10.16 12.73
N LYS A 4 5.36 10.76 11.86
CA LYS A 4 4.77 10.24 10.80
C LYS A 4 5.74 9.62 9.91
N ASP A 5 5.47 8.46 9.43
CA ASP A 5 6.33 7.77 8.53
C ASP A 5 6.29 8.51 7.22
N LYS A 6 7.41 8.82 6.65
CA LYS A 6 7.48 9.49 5.41
C LYS A 6 6.81 8.74 4.31
N ALA A 7 6.88 7.43 4.31
CA ALA A 7 6.23 6.61 3.27
C ALA A 7 4.72 6.80 3.32
N VAL A 8 4.16 6.91 4.52
CA VAL A 8 2.72 7.10 4.65
C VAL A 8 2.33 8.48 4.14
N GLU A 9 3.13 9.49 4.47
CA GLU A 9 2.83 10.82 4.00
C GLU A 9 2.86 10.89 2.49
N ARG A 10 3.83 10.23 1.88
CA ARG A 10 3.92 10.22 0.45
C ARG A 10 2.72 9.51 -0.15
N LEU A 11 2.33 8.38 0.42
CA LEU A 11 1.18 7.65 -0.08
C LEU A 11 -0.07 8.52 -0.06
N LEU A 12 -0.29 9.20 1.04
CA LEU A 12 -1.49 10.00 1.17
C LEU A 12 -1.53 11.18 0.19
N SER A 13 -0.37 11.62 -0.26
CA SER A 13 -0.35 12.71 -1.22
C SER A 13 -0.57 12.24 -2.65
N ILE A 14 -0.65 10.93 -2.85
CA ILE A 14 -0.87 10.34 -4.17
C ILE A 14 0.07 10.92 -5.21
N PRO A 15 1.37 10.73 -5.01
CA PRO A 15 2.33 11.30 -5.94
C PRO A 15 2.44 10.46 -7.20
N SER A 16 3.09 10.98 -8.20
CA SER A 16 3.24 10.24 -9.43
C SER A 16 4.52 9.42 -9.44
N ASP A 17 5.31 9.48 -8.39
CA ASP A 17 6.57 8.76 -8.35
C ASP A 17 6.77 7.89 -7.13
N LEU A 18 5.70 7.40 -6.53
CA LEU A 18 5.84 6.53 -5.37
C LEU A 18 6.30 5.16 -5.84
N THR A 19 7.36 4.65 -5.25
CA THR A 19 7.86 3.34 -5.65
C THR A 19 7.15 2.24 -4.91
N TRP A 20 7.27 1.04 -5.44
CA TRP A 20 6.66 -0.13 -4.81
C TRP A 20 7.19 -0.31 -3.39
N ASP A 21 8.50 -0.09 -3.19
CA ASP A 21 9.08 -0.24 -1.88
C ASP A 21 8.51 0.76 -0.89
N GLU A 22 8.26 1.97 -1.35
CA GLU A 22 7.66 2.97 -0.48
C GLU A 22 6.23 2.57 -0.11
N LEU A 23 5.50 2.01 -1.07
CA LEU A 23 4.14 1.57 -0.80
C LEU A 23 4.13 0.43 0.21
N VAL A 24 5.05 -0.51 0.07
CA VAL A 24 5.15 -1.63 1.00
C VAL A 24 5.42 -1.11 2.41
N LYS A 25 6.32 -0.13 2.54
CA LYS A 25 6.60 0.43 3.83
C LYS A 25 5.40 1.14 4.42
N ALA A 26 4.68 1.88 3.60
CA ALA A 26 3.50 2.59 4.07
C ALA A 26 2.44 1.60 4.56
N LEU A 27 2.24 0.53 3.81
CA LEU A 27 1.25 -0.45 4.19
C LEU A 27 1.66 -1.19 5.47
N ALA A 28 2.96 -1.40 5.65
CA ALA A 28 3.44 -2.05 6.86
C ALA A 28 3.11 -1.20 8.09
N THR A 29 3.12 0.11 7.93
CA THR A 29 2.78 1.00 9.04
C THR A 29 1.33 0.78 9.48
N PHE A 30 0.47 0.36 8.57
CA PHE A 30 -0.91 0.09 8.90
C PHE A 30 -1.14 -1.39 9.25
N GLY A 31 -0.07 -2.14 9.37
CA GLY A 31 -0.21 -3.54 9.76
C GLY A 31 -0.36 -4.53 8.63
N PHE A 32 -0.19 -4.07 7.40
CA PHE A 32 -0.32 -4.98 6.26
C PHE A 32 1.02 -5.56 5.85
N SER A 33 1.04 -6.85 5.57
CA SER A 33 2.26 -7.48 5.09
C SER A 33 1.97 -8.20 3.80
N GLU A 34 2.93 -8.22 2.95
CA GLU A 34 2.78 -8.86 1.66
C GLU A 34 2.86 -10.38 1.82
N ILE A 35 1.93 -11.09 1.22
CA ILE A 35 1.94 -12.51 1.28
C ILE A 35 2.31 -13.05 -0.06
N THR A 36 3.38 -13.84 -0.12
CA THR A 36 3.76 -14.42 -1.37
C THR A 36 3.77 -15.88 -1.16
N LYS A 37 2.68 -16.54 -1.22
CA LYS A 37 2.66 -17.86 -0.99
C LYS A 37 2.64 -18.64 -2.22
N GLY A 38 3.36 -19.59 -2.39
CA GLY A 38 3.40 -20.51 -3.48
C GLY A 38 3.62 -19.81 -4.78
N LYS A 39 3.03 -20.21 -5.85
CA LYS A 39 3.26 -19.63 -7.02
C LYS A 39 2.37 -18.57 -7.25
N THR A 40 2.72 -17.46 -7.40
CA THR A 40 1.87 -16.38 -7.61
C THR A 40 1.83 -16.09 -9.04
N ALA A 41 0.82 -15.50 -9.49
CA ALA A 41 0.68 -15.19 -10.83
C ALA A 41 1.27 -13.90 -11.18
N GLY A 42 2.36 -13.90 -11.74
CA GLY A 42 2.97 -12.70 -12.27
C GLY A 42 3.10 -11.59 -11.26
N SER A 43 2.58 -10.45 -11.58
CA SER A 43 2.77 -9.30 -10.73
C SER A 43 1.71 -9.10 -9.67
N ARG A 44 0.82 -10.04 -9.50
CA ARG A 44 -0.21 -9.87 -8.52
C ARG A 44 0.32 -10.07 -7.11
N ARG A 45 0.04 -9.16 -6.22
CA ARG A 45 0.49 -9.24 -4.86
C ARG A 45 -0.65 -9.01 -3.89
N LYS A 46 -0.62 -9.68 -2.76
CA LYS A 46 -1.68 -9.56 -1.78
C LYS A 46 -1.08 -9.09 -0.45
N PHE A 47 -1.70 -8.10 0.17
CA PHE A 47 -1.27 -7.63 1.47
C PHE A 47 -2.38 -7.90 2.46
N VAL A 48 -2.04 -8.39 3.65
CA VAL A 48 -3.03 -8.77 4.64
C VAL A 48 -2.66 -8.23 6.00
N ASN A 49 -3.62 -7.84 6.79
CA ASN A 49 -3.36 -7.37 8.15
C ASN A 49 -3.90 -8.36 9.17
N ALA A 50 -3.77 -8.04 10.44
CA ALA A 50 -4.19 -8.94 11.50
C ALA A 50 -5.69 -9.19 11.54
N ASP A 51 -6.47 -8.28 10.98
CA ASP A 51 -7.91 -8.44 10.98
C ASP A 51 -8.41 -9.16 9.74
N SER A 52 -7.52 -9.69 8.97
CA SER A 52 -7.86 -10.41 7.74
C SER A 52 -8.35 -9.50 6.62
N ASP A 53 -8.16 -8.22 6.75
CA ASP A 53 -8.46 -7.32 5.66
C ASP A 53 -7.34 -7.50 4.65
N PHE A 54 -7.63 -7.39 3.39
CA PHE A 54 -6.56 -7.53 2.42
C PHE A 54 -6.66 -6.55 1.28
N ILE A 55 -5.56 -6.31 0.62
CA ILE A 55 -5.46 -5.42 -0.51
C ILE A 55 -4.77 -6.16 -1.63
N LEU A 56 -5.35 -6.13 -2.80
CA LEU A 56 -4.74 -6.78 -3.96
C LEU A 56 -4.19 -5.72 -4.88
N LEU A 57 -2.95 -5.86 -5.26
CA LEU A 57 -2.31 -4.88 -6.10
C LEU A 57 -1.46 -5.56 -7.16
N HIS A 58 -1.15 -4.83 -8.22
CA HIS A 58 -0.27 -5.33 -9.24
C HIS A 58 1.06 -4.63 -9.06
N LYS A 59 2.11 -5.39 -8.89
CA LYS A 59 3.43 -4.80 -8.76
C LYS A 59 3.87 -4.26 -10.12
N PRO A 60 4.28 -3.02 -10.20
CA PRO A 60 4.66 -2.44 -11.49
C PRO A 60 5.88 -3.13 -12.07
N HIS A 61 5.93 -3.19 -13.38
CA HIS A 61 7.02 -3.81 -14.06
C HIS A 61 7.05 -3.32 -15.49
N PRO A 62 8.21 -2.97 -16.02
CA PRO A 62 9.51 -3.05 -15.38
C PRO A 62 9.79 -1.89 -14.46
N ALA A 63 9.05 -0.82 -14.58
CA ALA A 63 9.30 0.32 -13.72
C ALA A 63 8.84 -0.04 -12.33
N ASN A 64 9.39 0.60 -11.34
CA ASN A 64 9.06 0.32 -9.97
C ASN A 64 8.14 1.38 -9.38
N VAL A 65 7.46 2.12 -10.21
CA VAL A 65 6.61 3.21 -9.75
C VAL A 65 5.15 2.82 -9.81
N VAL A 66 4.42 3.06 -8.74
CA VAL A 66 3.01 2.68 -8.65
C VAL A 66 2.17 3.79 -9.23
N LYS A 67 1.22 3.45 -10.08
CA LYS A 67 0.40 4.46 -10.71
C LYS A 67 -0.56 5.11 -9.74
N LYS A 68 -0.90 6.35 -10.04
CA LYS A 68 -1.77 7.11 -9.16
C LYS A 68 -3.11 6.46 -8.92
N TYR A 69 -3.71 5.85 -9.92
CA TYR A 69 -5.03 5.28 -9.72
C TYR A 69 -4.96 4.15 -8.69
N ALA A 70 -3.83 3.43 -8.66
CA ALA A 70 -3.69 2.35 -7.69
C ALA A 70 -3.52 2.93 -6.29
N LEU A 71 -2.80 4.05 -6.18
CA LEU A 71 -2.63 4.69 -4.89
C LEU A 71 -3.95 5.22 -4.36
N LYS A 72 -4.78 5.74 -5.25
CA LYS A 72 -6.07 6.25 -4.84
C LYS A 72 -6.93 5.12 -4.30
N GLN A 73 -6.87 3.95 -4.92
CA GLN A 73 -7.62 2.82 -4.47
C GLN A 73 -7.16 2.38 -3.09
N VAL A 74 -5.86 2.39 -2.85
CA VAL A 74 -5.32 2.00 -1.57
C VAL A 74 -5.76 2.98 -0.48
N VAL A 75 -5.65 4.26 -0.76
CA VAL A 75 -6.03 5.28 0.21
C VAL A 75 -7.52 5.19 0.53
N GLU A 76 -8.33 4.97 -0.50
CA GLU A 76 -9.75 4.86 -0.29
C GLU A 76 -10.08 3.65 0.58
N PHE A 77 -9.41 2.55 0.33
CA PHE A 77 -9.61 1.33 1.12
C PHE A 77 -9.26 1.61 2.59
N LEU A 78 -8.15 2.30 2.82
CA LEU A 78 -7.73 2.58 4.18
C LEU A 78 -8.74 3.49 4.89
N LYS A 79 -9.33 4.40 4.14
CA LYS A 79 -10.32 5.27 4.72
C LYS A 79 -11.58 4.50 5.08
N ILE A 80 -12.04 3.66 4.19
CA ILE A 80 -13.24 2.88 4.40
C ILE A 80 -13.08 1.97 5.61
N LYS A 81 -11.88 1.44 5.81
CA LYS A 81 -11.65 0.56 6.93
C LYS A 81 -11.36 1.31 8.22
N GLY A 82 -11.35 2.62 8.16
CA GLY A 82 -11.08 3.39 9.35
C GLY A 82 -9.65 3.37 9.82
N LEU A 83 -8.73 2.99 8.95
CA LEU A 83 -7.35 2.92 9.33
C LEU A 83 -6.64 4.26 9.22
N LEU A 84 -7.18 5.18 8.44
CA LEU A 84 -6.61 6.49 8.34
C LEU A 84 -7.31 7.42 9.27
N LYS A 85 -6.54 8.09 10.17
CA LYS A 85 -7.12 9.01 11.01
C LYS A 85 -7.19 10.27 10.34
N ASN A 86 -8.23 10.92 10.30
CA ASN A 86 -8.31 12.15 9.69
C ASN A 86 -8.09 13.14 10.60
N GLU A 87 -7.14 13.77 10.58
CA GLU A 87 -6.84 14.75 11.48
C GLU A 87 -6.98 15.93 11.00
#